data_d48a52388ab1a46904c555a0dd71f7ee
#
_entry.id   d48a52388ab1a46904c555a0dd71f7ee
#
_cell.length_a   1.000
_cell.length_b   1.000
_cell.length_c   1.000
_cell.angle_alpha   90.00
_cell.angle_beta   90.00
_cell.angle_gamma   90.00
#
_symmetry.space_group_name_H-M   'P 1'
#
loop_
_entity.id
_entity.type
_entity.pdbx_description
1 polymer ?
#
loop_
_entity_poly.entity_id
_entity_poly.type
_entity_poly.pdbx_seq_one_letter_code
_entity_poly.pdbx_strand_id
1 'polypeptide(L)'
;MSLMYFMTPDQEINSIVIVGGGTAGWLTAGIIAAEHCANGTAINDLVEMQITLVESPDVRTIGVGEGTWPSMKSTLQKMGISETDLIRECDASFKQGTLFNDWKTGENDAYTHPFTPPHAYASTNLAPQWQKFRNEVAFADAVSSQNALMFQDLAPKQISTPEYAFNANYGYHLDAGKFAELLRKHCVDKLGITHLKANVIAINSSADGDIESLQTDTKGHITGDLFVDCSGSKALLLGEHFEIPFCSKSQFLFNDTALASQVPYTNSDDPIASSTLSTAQTSGWIWDIGLPTRRGIGHVYSSAHTTEDRASEELLAYIKTTVSPEAALSTSIRKVAFNPGHRAKFWHKNCVAVGMSAGFIEPLEASALVLVELSAAMIAEQLPANRQIMDLVAKRFNAKFLYRWDRIIDFLKLHYVLSQRQDSDYWKDNSAASSIPESLSELVDLWRWQSPWHRDTGHIDEMFPSASFQYVLYGMGFETQSSTTVRRSDREADSAAAGLFRENAERTQKLLTLMPTNRELIDKITTYGLQKI
;
A
#
# COMPACT_ATOMS: atom_id res chain seq x y z
N MET A 1 -41.83 -16.24 25.06
CA MET A 1 -41.16 -17.55 25.08
C MET A 1 -39.68 -17.29 24.89
N SER A 2 -38.96 -17.16 26.01
CA SER A 2 -37.53 -16.79 26.02
C SER A 2 -36.72 -18.05 25.76
N LEU A 3 -36.11 -18.17 24.60
CA LEU A 3 -35.11 -19.18 24.32
C LEU A 3 -33.82 -18.78 25.06
N MET A 4 -33.72 -19.14 26.33
CA MET A 4 -32.44 -19.25 27.01
C MET A 4 -31.68 -20.42 26.37
N TYR A 5 -30.82 -20.15 25.40
CA TYR A 5 -29.73 -21.05 25.03
C TYR A 5 -28.78 -21.07 26.24
N PHE A 6 -28.74 -22.17 26.96
CA PHE A 6 -27.60 -22.49 27.83
C PHE A 6 -26.42 -22.76 26.92
N MET A 7 -25.60 -21.73 26.68
CA MET A 7 -24.33 -21.90 26.04
C MET A 7 -23.42 -22.64 27.02
N THR A 8 -22.91 -23.80 26.63
CA THR A 8 -21.67 -24.34 27.19
C THR A 8 -20.62 -23.24 27.05
N PRO A 9 -19.70 -23.03 28.02
CA PRO A 9 -18.64 -22.06 27.85
C PRO A 9 -17.83 -22.49 26.64
N ASP A 10 -18.11 -21.87 25.48
CA ASP A 10 -17.32 -22.03 24.28
C ASP A 10 -15.93 -21.48 24.54
N GLN A 11 -14.96 -22.15 23.99
CA GLN A 11 -13.56 -21.80 24.07
C GLN A 11 -13.38 -20.35 23.59
N GLU A 12 -13.12 -19.45 24.53
CA GLU A 12 -12.79 -18.06 24.24
C GLU A 12 -11.50 -17.99 23.41
N ILE A 13 -11.38 -16.98 22.55
CA ILE A 13 -10.17 -16.76 21.76
C ILE A 13 -9.21 -15.93 22.60
N ASN A 14 -8.19 -16.57 23.16
CA ASN A 14 -7.21 -15.95 24.05
C ASN A 14 -5.76 -16.07 23.53
N SER A 15 -5.56 -16.83 22.45
CA SER A 15 -4.22 -17.06 21.91
C SER A 15 -4.21 -16.96 20.37
N ILE A 16 -3.25 -16.19 19.87
CA ILE A 16 -3.02 -15.99 18.44
C ILE A 16 -1.62 -16.43 18.07
N VAL A 17 -1.50 -17.30 17.08
CA VAL A 17 -0.22 -17.74 16.53
C VAL A 17 -0.01 -17.18 15.14
N ILE A 18 1.02 -16.38 14.93
CA ILE A 18 1.37 -15.76 13.66
C ILE A 18 2.57 -16.52 13.07
N VAL A 19 2.44 -16.99 11.84
CA VAL A 19 3.51 -17.73 11.14
C VAL A 19 4.13 -16.85 10.06
N GLY A 20 5.38 -16.46 10.28
CA GLY A 20 6.16 -15.61 9.38
C GLY A 20 6.69 -14.34 10.03
N GLY A 21 8.03 -14.18 10.05
CA GLY A 21 8.76 -13.09 10.70
C GLY A 21 9.11 -11.91 9.76
N GLY A 22 8.47 -11.79 8.61
CA GLY A 22 8.63 -10.64 7.73
C GLY A 22 7.80 -9.43 8.18
N THR A 23 7.85 -8.34 7.42
CA THR A 23 7.11 -7.11 7.68
C THR A 23 5.62 -7.36 7.95
N ALA A 24 4.96 -8.21 7.15
CA ALA A 24 3.55 -8.52 7.32
C ALA A 24 3.24 -9.18 8.67
N GLY A 25 4.07 -10.13 9.11
CA GLY A 25 3.89 -10.82 10.40
C GLY A 25 4.08 -9.88 11.58
N TRP A 26 5.17 -9.12 11.61
CA TRP A 26 5.44 -8.20 12.71
C TRP A 26 4.47 -7.02 12.76
N LEU A 27 4.08 -6.46 11.60
CA LEU A 27 3.06 -5.40 11.55
C LEU A 27 1.70 -5.91 12.04
N THR A 28 1.30 -7.11 11.62
CA THR A 28 0.06 -7.75 12.09
C THR A 28 0.11 -8.00 13.60
N ALA A 29 1.20 -8.56 14.10
CA ALA A 29 1.40 -8.81 15.53
C ALA A 29 1.29 -7.52 16.35
N GLY A 30 1.97 -6.47 15.90
CA GLY A 30 1.97 -5.16 16.58
C GLY A 30 0.62 -4.47 16.58
N ILE A 31 -0.13 -4.51 15.48
CA ILE A 31 -1.48 -3.93 15.40
C ILE A 31 -2.44 -4.67 16.36
N ILE A 32 -2.43 -6.00 16.35
CA ILE A 32 -3.29 -6.79 17.25
C ILE A 32 -2.90 -6.58 18.71
N ALA A 33 -1.60 -6.58 19.04
CA ALA A 33 -1.14 -6.37 20.40
C ALA A 33 -1.44 -4.96 20.92
N ALA A 34 -1.32 -3.94 20.08
CA ALA A 34 -1.65 -2.56 20.47
C ALA A 34 -3.13 -2.37 20.83
N GLU A 35 -4.03 -3.21 20.29
CA GLU A 35 -5.47 -3.18 20.61
C GLU A 35 -5.81 -4.06 21.84
N HIS A 36 -5.19 -5.23 21.99
CA HIS A 36 -5.63 -6.27 22.94
C HIS A 36 -4.69 -6.54 24.10
N CYS A 37 -3.40 -6.13 24.02
CA CYS A 37 -2.47 -6.32 25.12
C CYS A 37 -2.46 -5.08 26.01
N ALA A 38 -2.79 -5.28 27.29
CA ALA A 38 -2.91 -4.18 28.24
C ALA A 38 -1.53 -3.56 28.51
N ASN A 39 -1.36 -2.28 28.18
CA ASN A 39 -0.20 -1.47 28.58
C ASN A 39 -0.27 -1.18 30.10
N GLY A 40 -0.12 -2.21 30.94
CA GLY A 40 0.06 -2.07 32.40
C GLY A 40 -1.20 -1.70 33.22
N THR A 41 -2.37 -1.64 32.64
CA THR A 41 -3.65 -1.49 33.37
C THR A 41 -4.33 -2.85 33.45
N ALA A 42 -4.14 -3.55 34.57
CA ALA A 42 -4.94 -4.73 34.88
C ALA A 42 -6.43 -4.29 35.00
N ILE A 43 -7.20 -4.63 34.00
CA ILE A 43 -8.67 -4.58 34.11
C ILE A 43 -9.06 -5.90 34.76
N ASN A 44 -9.65 -5.83 35.94
CA ASN A 44 -10.02 -6.95 36.80
C ASN A 44 -10.57 -8.15 36.01
N ASP A 45 -9.97 -9.33 36.22
CA ASP A 45 -10.42 -10.67 35.81
C ASP A 45 -10.44 -10.96 34.28
N LEU A 46 -9.89 -10.13 33.42
CA LEU A 46 -9.76 -10.44 32.00
C LEU A 46 -8.45 -11.20 31.72
N VAL A 47 -8.53 -12.27 30.93
CA VAL A 47 -7.37 -13.02 30.43
C VAL A 47 -6.66 -12.16 29.40
N GLU A 48 -5.37 -11.94 29.59
CA GLU A 48 -4.55 -11.20 28.63
C GLU A 48 -4.36 -12.01 27.34
N MET A 49 -4.55 -11.37 26.18
CA MET A 49 -4.35 -11.98 24.87
C MET A 49 -2.88 -12.41 24.72
N GLN A 50 -2.66 -13.68 24.42
CA GLN A 50 -1.33 -14.22 24.14
C GLN A 50 -1.05 -14.20 22.64
N ILE A 51 0.00 -13.51 22.21
CA ILE A 51 0.43 -13.47 20.82
C ILE A 51 1.81 -14.11 20.69
N THR A 52 1.88 -15.14 19.86
CA THR A 52 3.14 -15.84 19.55
C THR A 52 3.43 -15.68 18.06
N LEU A 53 4.63 -15.21 17.73
CA LEU A 53 5.09 -15.16 16.34
C LEU A 53 6.19 -16.21 16.13
N VAL A 54 5.97 -17.07 15.14
CA VAL A 54 6.89 -18.13 14.72
C VAL A 54 7.61 -17.69 13.45
N GLU A 55 8.92 -17.55 13.52
CA GLU A 55 9.79 -17.12 12.42
C GLU A 55 10.75 -18.25 12.03
N SER A 56 10.79 -18.59 10.75
CA SER A 56 11.78 -19.50 10.20
C SER A 56 13.17 -18.85 10.20
N PRO A 57 14.20 -19.49 10.76
CA PRO A 57 15.57 -18.98 10.68
C PRO A 57 16.17 -19.06 9.26
N ASP A 58 15.55 -19.84 8.37
CA ASP A 58 16.08 -20.13 7.03
C ASP A 58 15.53 -19.20 5.94
N VAL A 59 14.43 -18.47 6.23
CA VAL A 59 13.80 -17.56 5.29
C VAL A 59 14.28 -16.12 5.53
N ARG A 60 15.01 -15.58 4.56
CA ARG A 60 15.49 -14.19 4.64
C ARG A 60 14.41 -13.22 4.21
N THR A 61 14.28 -12.12 4.95
CA THR A 61 13.44 -10.99 4.53
C THR A 61 13.93 -10.41 3.20
N ILE A 62 13.04 -10.16 2.28
CA ILE A 62 13.35 -9.53 0.99
C ILE A 62 13.51 -8.03 1.25
N GLY A 63 14.75 -7.55 1.34
CA GLY A 63 15.08 -6.15 1.57
C GLY A 63 15.01 -5.33 0.29
N VAL A 64 13.81 -4.89 -0.12
CA VAL A 64 13.60 -3.86 -1.13
C VAL A 64 13.12 -2.58 -0.46
N GLY A 65 13.18 -1.43 -1.15
CA GLY A 65 12.49 -0.23 -0.70
C GLY A 65 10.98 -0.42 -0.86
N GLU A 66 10.20 -0.06 0.14
CA GLU A 66 8.75 -0.11 0.11
C GLU A 66 8.14 1.27 0.32
N GLY A 67 6.97 1.50 -0.30
CA GLY A 67 6.15 2.68 -0.06
C GLY A 67 4.97 2.36 0.84
N THR A 68 4.61 3.29 1.72
CA THR A 68 3.40 3.19 2.55
C THR A 68 2.35 4.20 2.13
N TRP A 69 1.14 3.97 2.59
CA TRP A 69 0.07 4.96 2.51
C TRP A 69 0.04 5.85 3.77
N PRO A 70 -0.73 6.96 3.73
CA PRO A 70 -0.86 7.86 4.88
C PRO A 70 -1.43 7.21 6.14
N SER A 71 -2.16 6.09 6.02
CA SER A 71 -2.69 5.29 7.15
C SER A 71 -1.58 4.79 8.08
N MET A 72 -0.39 4.51 7.56
CA MET A 72 0.74 4.03 8.34
C MET A 72 1.08 4.95 9.52
N LYS A 73 0.87 6.27 9.39
CA LYS A 73 1.07 7.22 10.50
C LYS A 73 0.23 6.88 11.73
N SER A 74 -1.07 6.67 11.52
CA SER A 74 -1.97 6.32 12.62
C SER A 74 -1.72 4.91 13.16
N THR A 75 -1.32 3.99 12.31
CA THR A 75 -0.93 2.63 12.69
C THR A 75 0.28 2.65 13.64
N LEU A 76 1.36 3.32 13.24
CA LEU A 76 2.58 3.44 14.05
C LEU A 76 2.32 4.20 15.36
N GLN A 77 1.53 5.27 15.31
CA GLN A 77 1.14 6.05 16.50
C GLN A 77 0.35 5.20 17.50
N LYS A 78 -0.63 4.40 17.04
CA LYS A 78 -1.38 3.46 17.89
C LYS A 78 -0.48 2.39 18.51
N MET A 79 0.50 1.91 17.76
CA MET A 79 1.49 0.97 18.29
C MET A 79 2.48 1.61 19.27
N GLY A 80 2.55 2.95 19.36
CA GLY A 80 3.50 3.67 20.22
C GLY A 80 4.90 3.79 19.64
N ILE A 81 5.07 3.67 18.33
CA ILE A 81 6.35 3.88 17.63
C ILE A 81 6.53 5.37 17.34
N SER A 82 7.70 5.92 17.68
CA SER A 82 8.06 7.30 17.38
C SER A 82 8.35 7.48 15.88
N GLU A 83 7.86 8.56 15.29
CA GLU A 83 8.19 8.89 13.89
C GLU A 83 9.69 9.18 13.70
N THR A 84 10.32 9.78 14.71
CA THR A 84 11.77 9.99 14.72
C THR A 84 12.53 8.67 14.66
N ASP A 85 12.10 7.67 15.45
CA ASP A 85 12.75 6.36 15.47
C ASP A 85 12.53 5.63 14.14
N LEU A 86 11.33 5.72 13.55
CA LEU A 86 11.06 5.18 12.21
C LEU A 86 12.03 5.75 11.16
N ILE A 87 12.21 7.09 11.12
CA ILE A 87 13.08 7.73 10.14
C ILE A 87 14.54 7.32 10.35
N ARG A 88 15.00 7.25 11.61
CA ARG A 88 16.38 6.90 11.94
C ARG A 88 16.70 5.43 11.73
N GLU A 89 15.82 4.53 12.18
CA GLU A 89 16.11 3.09 12.22
C GLU A 89 15.73 2.38 10.92
N CYS A 90 14.77 2.92 10.14
CA CYS A 90 14.28 2.28 8.92
C CYS A 90 14.79 2.90 7.62
N ASP A 91 15.77 3.83 7.70
CA ASP A 91 16.23 4.56 6.52
C ASP A 91 15.04 5.19 5.77
N ALA A 92 14.09 5.76 6.52
CA ALA A 92 12.82 6.19 5.96
C ALA A 92 12.87 7.62 5.45
N SER A 93 12.10 7.90 4.39
CA SER A 93 11.88 9.22 3.80
C SER A 93 10.39 9.50 3.63
N PHE A 94 10.02 10.76 3.38
CA PHE A 94 8.63 11.14 3.17
C PHE A 94 8.19 10.87 1.73
N LYS A 95 7.02 10.23 1.58
CA LYS A 95 6.33 10.00 0.32
C LYS A 95 5.03 10.79 0.30
N GLN A 96 4.80 11.62 -0.72
CA GLN A 96 3.61 12.45 -0.84
C GLN A 96 2.64 11.99 -1.93
N GLY A 97 2.99 10.94 -2.65
CA GLY A 97 2.20 10.39 -3.74
C GLY A 97 3.07 9.62 -4.73
N THR A 98 2.59 9.49 -5.95
CA THR A 98 3.31 8.87 -7.06
C THR A 98 3.38 9.85 -8.24
N LEU A 99 4.56 9.98 -8.84
CA LEU A 99 4.79 10.68 -10.10
C LEU A 99 4.93 9.65 -11.21
N PHE A 100 4.09 9.73 -12.19
CA PHE A 100 4.03 8.84 -13.35
C PHE A 100 4.65 9.53 -14.56
N ASN A 101 5.74 8.98 -15.09
CA ASN A 101 6.44 9.48 -16.27
C ASN A 101 6.22 8.56 -17.47
N ASP A 102 5.92 9.12 -18.62
CA ASP A 102 5.77 8.43 -19.91
C ASP A 102 4.62 7.40 -19.97
N TRP A 103 3.63 7.53 -19.09
CA TRP A 103 2.49 6.60 -19.08
C TRP A 103 1.41 6.91 -20.10
N LYS A 104 1.20 8.19 -20.42
CA LYS A 104 0.12 8.61 -21.31
C LYS A 104 0.47 8.36 -22.77
N THR A 105 1.54 8.98 -23.27
CA THR A 105 1.98 8.91 -24.68
C THR A 105 3.34 8.27 -24.84
N GLY A 106 4.19 8.26 -23.81
CA GLY A 106 5.59 7.88 -23.87
C GLY A 106 6.51 8.96 -24.44
N GLU A 107 6.04 10.21 -24.52
CA GLU A 107 6.74 11.35 -25.13
C GLU A 107 7.01 12.47 -24.10
N ASN A 108 7.70 12.13 -23.01
CA ASN A 108 8.00 13.03 -21.89
C ASN A 108 6.74 13.61 -21.21
N ASP A 109 5.69 12.82 -21.17
CA ASP A 109 4.51 13.18 -20.39
C ASP A 109 4.68 12.82 -18.91
N ALA A 110 4.00 13.57 -18.04
CA ALA A 110 3.99 13.28 -16.62
C ALA A 110 2.65 13.66 -15.98
N TYR A 111 2.22 12.88 -14.98
CA TYR A 111 1.11 13.22 -14.09
C TYR A 111 1.38 12.70 -12.69
N THR A 112 0.63 13.20 -11.72
CA THR A 112 0.79 12.81 -10.31
C THR A 112 -0.51 12.29 -9.71
N HIS A 113 -0.35 11.40 -8.74
CA HIS A 113 -1.40 11.01 -7.80
C HIS A 113 -0.97 11.40 -6.38
N PRO A 114 -1.28 12.65 -5.93
CA PRO A 114 -0.96 13.13 -4.60
C PRO A 114 -1.82 12.46 -3.52
N PHE A 115 -1.30 12.36 -2.29
CA PHE A 115 -2.07 11.85 -1.15
C PHE A 115 -3.08 12.87 -0.57
N THR A 116 -2.95 14.14 -0.92
CA THR A 116 -3.92 15.16 -0.53
C THR A 116 -5.07 15.18 -1.55
N PRO A 117 -6.33 15.05 -1.11
CA PRO A 117 -7.48 15.21 -2.01
C PRO A 117 -7.49 16.60 -2.68
N PRO A 118 -8.21 16.78 -3.79
CA PRO A 118 -8.43 18.08 -4.41
C PRO A 118 -8.91 19.12 -3.39
N HIS A 119 -8.50 20.38 -3.57
CA HIS A 119 -8.91 21.47 -2.69
C HIS A 119 -10.44 21.56 -2.58
N ALA A 120 -10.94 21.76 -1.36
CA ALA A 120 -12.37 21.79 -1.03
C ALA A 120 -13.16 20.53 -1.42
N TYR A 121 -12.51 19.38 -1.65
CA TYR A 121 -13.13 18.14 -2.14
C TYR A 121 -14.33 17.67 -1.32
N ALA A 122 -14.35 17.92 -0.01
CA ALA A 122 -15.46 17.54 0.86
C ALA A 122 -16.80 18.20 0.49
N SER A 123 -16.76 19.38 -0.15
CA SER A 123 -17.95 20.19 -0.47
C SER A 123 -18.14 20.48 -1.95
N THR A 124 -17.07 20.47 -2.74
CA THR A 124 -17.12 20.95 -4.14
C THR A 124 -16.33 20.03 -5.06
N ASN A 125 -16.99 19.54 -6.11
CA ASN A 125 -16.31 18.84 -7.20
C ASN A 125 -15.78 19.88 -8.20
N LEU A 126 -14.47 20.11 -8.20
CA LEU A 126 -13.82 21.07 -9.11
C LEU A 126 -13.52 20.51 -10.50
N ALA A 127 -13.66 19.20 -10.72
CA ALA A 127 -13.31 18.58 -11.99
C ALA A 127 -14.13 19.11 -13.18
N PRO A 128 -15.47 19.29 -13.11
CA PRO A 128 -16.24 19.88 -14.21
C PRO A 128 -15.82 21.30 -14.57
N GLN A 129 -15.42 22.10 -13.56
CA GLN A 129 -14.96 23.48 -13.79
C GLN A 129 -13.57 23.50 -14.39
N TRP A 130 -12.65 22.63 -13.91
CA TRP A 130 -11.33 22.49 -14.48
C TRP A 130 -11.36 22.01 -15.94
N GLN A 131 -12.27 21.15 -16.33
CA GLN A 131 -12.43 20.67 -17.71
C GLN A 131 -12.55 21.83 -18.73
N LYS A 132 -13.04 22.98 -18.31
CA LYS A 132 -13.22 24.16 -19.19
C LYS A 132 -11.89 24.79 -19.64
N PHE A 133 -10.80 24.56 -18.89
CA PHE A 133 -9.45 25.09 -19.19
C PHE A 133 -8.35 23.99 -19.04
N ARG A 134 -8.72 22.72 -19.22
CA ARG A 134 -7.83 21.57 -19.06
C ARG A 134 -6.56 21.59 -19.91
N ASN A 135 -6.58 22.33 -21.04
CA ASN A 135 -5.43 22.45 -21.93
C ASN A 135 -4.43 23.54 -21.45
N GLU A 136 -4.79 24.32 -20.43
CA GLU A 136 -3.97 25.42 -19.91
C GLU A 136 -3.22 25.02 -18.64
N VAL A 137 -3.87 24.21 -17.77
CA VAL A 137 -3.33 23.82 -16.47
C VAL A 137 -3.63 22.35 -16.21
N ALA A 138 -2.65 21.57 -15.79
CA ALA A 138 -2.87 20.17 -15.39
C ALA A 138 -3.83 20.05 -14.20
N PHE A 139 -4.60 18.97 -14.12
CA PHE A 139 -5.60 18.81 -13.06
C PHE A 139 -5.00 18.92 -11.66
N ALA A 140 -3.92 18.17 -11.42
CA ALA A 140 -3.27 18.16 -10.11
C ALA A 140 -2.74 19.55 -9.70
N ASP A 141 -2.24 20.35 -10.64
CA ASP A 141 -1.81 21.74 -10.37
C ASP A 141 -2.98 22.65 -10.01
N ALA A 142 -4.10 22.49 -10.70
CA ALA A 142 -5.28 23.31 -10.45
C ALA A 142 -5.88 23.05 -9.06
N VAL A 143 -5.83 21.82 -8.56
CA VAL A 143 -6.61 21.41 -7.37
C VAL A 143 -5.77 20.96 -6.17
N SER A 144 -4.45 20.82 -6.29
CA SER A 144 -3.60 20.34 -5.19
C SER A 144 -2.27 21.07 -5.12
N SER A 145 -2.04 21.73 -4.00
CA SER A 145 -0.73 22.34 -3.70
C SER A 145 0.38 21.29 -3.54
N GLN A 146 0.04 20.02 -3.28
CA GLN A 146 1.01 18.94 -3.09
C GLN A 146 1.71 18.56 -4.39
N ASN A 147 1.08 18.76 -5.55
CA ASN A 147 1.69 18.49 -6.85
C ASN A 147 3.03 19.24 -7.02
N ALA A 148 3.02 20.53 -6.76
CA ALA A 148 4.22 21.37 -6.86
C ALA A 148 5.33 20.99 -5.85
N LEU A 149 4.95 20.53 -4.64
CA LEU A 149 5.90 20.01 -3.66
C LEU A 149 6.61 18.75 -4.16
N MET A 150 5.86 17.84 -4.79
CA MET A 150 6.40 16.59 -5.34
C MET A 150 7.40 16.86 -6.47
N PHE A 151 7.10 17.77 -7.40
CA PHE A 151 8.00 18.12 -8.50
C PHE A 151 9.29 18.82 -8.05
N GLN A 152 9.32 19.42 -6.86
CA GLN A 152 10.49 20.11 -6.31
C GLN A 152 11.14 19.34 -5.16
N ASP A 153 10.79 18.08 -4.95
CA ASP A 153 11.32 17.23 -3.88
C ASP A 153 11.25 17.87 -2.48
N LEU A 154 10.22 18.72 -2.26
CA LEU A 154 10.01 19.36 -0.97
C LEU A 154 9.35 18.40 0.03
N ALA A 155 9.64 18.62 1.30
CA ALA A 155 9.07 17.82 2.39
C ALA A 155 7.60 18.21 2.69
N PRO A 156 6.80 17.31 3.28
CA PRO A 156 5.39 17.58 3.61
C PRO A 156 5.20 18.41 4.88
N LYS A 157 6.26 18.72 5.62
CA LYS A 157 6.25 19.43 6.89
C LYS A 157 7.59 20.09 7.21
N GLN A 158 7.62 20.92 8.24
CA GLN A 158 8.82 21.56 8.77
C GLN A 158 9.35 20.80 9.99
N ILE A 159 10.61 21.03 10.38
CA ILE A 159 11.20 20.44 11.60
C ILE A 159 10.44 20.82 12.88
N SER A 160 9.79 21.99 12.90
CA SER A 160 8.96 22.47 14.01
C SER A 160 7.58 21.83 14.08
N THR A 161 7.20 21.07 13.04
CA THR A 161 5.92 20.33 13.01
C THR A 161 6.09 19.03 13.82
N PRO A 162 5.21 18.75 14.80
CA PRO A 162 5.34 17.56 15.64
C PRO A 162 5.29 16.25 14.86
N GLU A 163 5.67 15.14 15.54
CA GLU A 163 5.52 13.78 15.00
C GLU A 163 4.10 13.59 14.47
N TYR A 164 3.98 12.90 13.31
CA TYR A 164 2.73 12.56 12.64
C TYR A 164 1.82 13.72 12.17
N ALA A 165 2.08 14.97 12.60
CA ALA A 165 1.42 16.17 12.09
C ALA A 165 2.02 16.58 10.73
N PHE A 166 1.25 17.32 9.91
CA PHE A 166 1.65 17.66 8.54
C PHE A 166 1.02 18.95 8.00
N ASN A 167 1.68 19.54 7.00
CA ASN A 167 1.16 20.60 6.16
C ASN A 167 0.56 20.07 4.85
N ALA A 168 1.14 18.98 4.31
CA ALA A 168 0.65 18.17 3.20
C ALA A 168 0.64 16.70 3.61
N ASN A 169 -0.36 15.92 3.18
CA ASN A 169 -0.51 14.51 3.60
C ASN A 169 0.64 13.66 3.07
N TYR A 170 1.09 12.66 3.84
CA TYR A 170 2.23 11.82 3.47
C TYR A 170 2.13 10.40 4.04
N GLY A 171 2.80 9.48 3.38
CA GLY A 171 3.29 8.20 3.89
C GLY A 171 4.82 8.21 3.88
N TYR A 172 5.41 7.01 3.84
CA TYR A 172 6.86 6.84 3.89
C TYR A 172 7.35 5.98 2.73
N HIS A 173 8.59 6.22 2.30
CA HIS A 173 9.44 5.22 1.73
C HIS A 173 10.36 4.69 2.84
N LEU A 174 10.62 3.40 2.86
CA LEU A 174 11.44 2.77 3.92
C LEU A 174 12.16 1.52 3.42
N ASP A 175 13.21 1.13 4.14
CA ASP A 175 13.87 -0.16 3.96
C ASP A 175 13.05 -1.25 4.66
N ALA A 176 12.51 -2.20 3.88
CA ALA A 176 11.62 -3.25 4.38
C ALA A 176 12.29 -4.14 5.43
N GLY A 177 13.59 -4.43 5.29
CA GLY A 177 14.34 -5.25 6.25
C GLY A 177 14.53 -4.53 7.59
N LYS A 178 14.92 -3.26 7.53
CA LYS A 178 15.07 -2.42 8.73
C LYS A 178 13.72 -2.18 9.42
N PHE A 179 12.65 -2.01 8.64
CA PHE A 179 11.32 -1.84 9.19
C PHE A 179 10.83 -3.10 9.92
N ALA A 180 11.02 -4.28 9.33
CA ALA A 180 10.70 -5.55 10.00
C ALA A 180 11.48 -5.70 11.32
N GLU A 181 12.74 -5.29 11.37
CA GLU A 181 13.57 -5.35 12.58
C GLU A 181 13.11 -4.35 13.66
N LEU A 182 12.77 -3.10 13.28
CA LEU A 182 12.18 -2.13 14.20
C LEU A 182 10.88 -2.67 14.81
N LEU A 183 9.98 -3.20 13.96
CA LEU A 183 8.72 -3.79 14.39
C LEU A 183 8.97 -4.97 15.34
N ARG A 184 9.87 -5.89 14.97
CA ARG A 184 10.23 -7.05 15.81
C ARG A 184 10.68 -6.61 17.21
N LYS A 185 11.62 -5.69 17.26
CA LYS A 185 12.17 -5.17 18.54
C LYS A 185 11.05 -4.52 19.37
N HIS A 186 10.25 -3.66 18.75
CA HIS A 186 9.14 -2.97 19.43
C HIS A 186 8.09 -3.96 19.94
N CYS A 187 7.68 -4.93 19.12
CA CYS A 187 6.69 -5.94 19.47
C CYS A 187 7.15 -6.82 20.65
N VAL A 188 8.41 -7.25 20.65
CA VAL A 188 8.95 -8.09 21.72
C VAL A 188 9.18 -7.27 22.99
N ASP A 189 9.84 -6.12 22.89
CA ASP A 189 10.32 -5.37 24.06
C ASP A 189 9.22 -4.51 24.72
N LYS A 190 8.20 -4.09 23.95
CA LYS A 190 7.16 -3.15 24.40
C LYS A 190 5.75 -3.72 24.42
N LEU A 191 5.40 -4.61 23.49
CA LEU A 191 4.05 -5.16 23.35
C LEU A 191 3.92 -6.60 23.87
N GLY A 192 4.99 -7.19 24.44
CA GLY A 192 4.94 -8.50 25.11
C GLY A 192 4.76 -9.70 24.18
N ILE A 193 5.01 -9.56 22.87
CA ILE A 193 4.84 -10.64 21.90
C ILE A 193 5.93 -11.70 22.10
N THR A 194 5.52 -12.97 22.18
CA THR A 194 6.43 -14.10 22.24
C THR A 194 7.00 -14.40 20.85
N HIS A 195 8.33 -14.32 20.71
CA HIS A 195 9.04 -14.61 19.46
C HIS A 195 9.70 -15.98 19.51
N LEU A 196 9.33 -16.88 18.61
CA LEU A 196 9.91 -18.21 18.48
C LEU A 196 10.61 -18.37 17.12
N LYS A 197 11.91 -18.67 17.16
CA LYS A 197 12.67 -19.03 15.96
C LYS A 197 12.64 -20.55 15.78
N ALA A 198 11.88 -21.03 14.79
CA ALA A 198 11.73 -22.42 14.44
C ALA A 198 11.07 -22.60 13.07
N ASN A 199 11.35 -23.71 12.40
CA ASN A 199 10.65 -24.11 11.20
C ASN A 199 9.40 -24.89 11.56
N VAL A 200 8.25 -24.53 10.97
CA VAL A 200 7.05 -25.37 11.01
C VAL A 200 7.25 -26.54 10.05
N ILE A 201 7.24 -27.76 10.59
CA ILE A 201 7.50 -29.00 9.84
C ILE A 201 6.25 -29.84 9.62
N ALA A 202 5.19 -29.66 10.42
CA ALA A 202 3.89 -30.27 10.21
C ALA A 202 2.78 -29.42 10.85
N ILE A 203 1.56 -29.58 10.37
CA ILE A 203 0.35 -28.91 10.87
C ILE A 203 -0.65 -30.01 11.24
N ASN A 204 -1.08 -30.01 12.50
CA ASN A 204 -2.06 -30.96 13.00
C ASN A 204 -3.44 -30.34 13.03
N SER A 205 -4.44 -31.05 12.52
CA SER A 205 -5.84 -30.63 12.53
C SER A 205 -6.64 -31.41 13.57
N SER A 206 -7.61 -30.73 14.17
CA SER A 206 -8.65 -31.35 14.99
C SER A 206 -9.63 -32.15 14.12
N ALA A 207 -10.53 -32.91 14.77
CA ALA A 207 -11.58 -33.67 14.09
C ALA A 207 -12.53 -32.77 13.27
N ASP A 208 -12.71 -31.50 13.68
CA ASP A 208 -13.55 -30.51 13.01
C ASP A 208 -12.80 -29.79 11.87
N GLY A 209 -11.51 -30.10 11.69
CA GLY A 209 -10.66 -29.57 10.63
C GLY A 209 -10.08 -28.18 10.95
N ASP A 210 -10.13 -27.69 12.17
CA ASP A 210 -9.36 -26.52 12.61
C ASP A 210 -7.87 -26.90 12.80
N ILE A 211 -6.97 -25.95 12.73
CA ILE A 211 -5.59 -26.18 13.15
C ILE A 211 -5.57 -26.33 14.67
N GLU A 212 -5.11 -27.48 15.15
CA GLU A 212 -4.92 -27.77 16.58
C GLU A 212 -3.53 -27.33 17.05
N SER A 213 -2.51 -27.65 16.27
CA SER A 213 -1.13 -27.26 16.60
C SER A 213 -0.22 -27.23 15.37
N LEU A 214 0.86 -26.45 15.50
CA LEU A 214 2.00 -26.44 14.59
C LEU A 214 3.13 -27.24 15.22
N GLN A 215 3.60 -28.28 14.55
CA GLN A 215 4.81 -28.98 14.96
C GLN A 215 6.02 -28.27 14.39
N THR A 216 7.00 -27.99 15.25
CA THR A 216 8.23 -27.30 14.87
C THR A 216 9.44 -28.20 15.05
N ASP A 217 10.53 -27.88 14.35
CA ASP A 217 11.81 -28.59 14.43
C ASP A 217 12.50 -28.49 15.80
N THR A 218 12.34 -27.35 16.49
CA THR A 218 13.12 -27.04 17.70
C THR A 218 12.29 -26.59 18.92
N LYS A 219 11.02 -26.24 18.74
CA LYS A 219 10.15 -25.68 19.80
C LYS A 219 8.96 -26.56 20.17
N GLY A 220 8.92 -27.82 19.65
CA GLY A 220 7.83 -28.75 19.88
C GLY A 220 6.53 -28.32 19.20
N HIS A 221 5.40 -28.58 19.87
CA HIS A 221 4.08 -28.20 19.39
C HIS A 221 3.67 -26.82 19.90
N ILE A 222 3.17 -25.99 18.99
CA ILE A 222 2.67 -24.67 19.29
C ILE A 222 1.16 -24.69 19.04
N THR A 223 0.36 -24.43 20.06
CA THR A 223 -1.10 -24.38 20.01
C THR A 223 -1.60 -22.95 20.02
N GLY A 224 -2.78 -22.71 19.49
CA GLY A 224 -3.46 -21.41 19.46
C GLY A 224 -4.91 -21.54 19.06
N ASP A 225 -5.71 -20.53 19.39
CA ASP A 225 -7.13 -20.47 19.04
C ASP A 225 -7.33 -19.91 17.63
N LEU A 226 -6.50 -18.94 17.24
CA LEU A 226 -6.47 -18.34 15.89
C LEU A 226 -5.05 -18.37 15.33
N PHE A 227 -4.92 -18.78 14.09
CA PHE A 227 -3.65 -18.79 13.34
C PHE A 227 -3.65 -17.73 12.26
N VAL A 228 -2.57 -16.96 12.15
CA VAL A 228 -2.38 -15.97 11.09
C VAL A 228 -1.25 -16.41 10.18
N ASP A 229 -1.58 -16.65 8.92
CA ASP A 229 -0.62 -17.05 7.90
C ASP A 229 0.03 -15.82 7.26
N CYS A 230 1.25 -15.51 7.68
CA CYS A 230 2.15 -14.48 7.13
C CYS A 230 3.38 -15.12 6.48
N SER A 231 3.29 -16.40 6.04
CA SER A 231 4.41 -17.19 5.54
C SER A 231 4.83 -16.85 4.09
N GLY A 232 4.40 -15.70 3.58
CA GLY A 232 4.74 -15.22 2.25
C GLY A 232 4.00 -15.96 1.13
N SER A 233 4.55 -15.96 -0.08
CA SER A 233 3.91 -16.59 -1.26
C SER A 233 3.68 -18.11 -1.10
N LYS A 234 4.40 -18.75 -0.18
CA LYS A 234 4.20 -20.15 0.16
C LYS A 234 2.81 -20.40 0.74
N ALA A 235 2.28 -19.46 1.53
CA ALA A 235 0.99 -19.56 2.20
C ALA A 235 0.82 -20.91 2.91
N LEU A 236 1.75 -21.19 3.82
CA LEU A 236 1.95 -22.51 4.44
C LEU A 236 0.68 -23.06 5.08
N LEU A 237 -0.11 -22.20 5.76
CA LEU A 237 -1.33 -22.63 6.44
C LEU A 237 -2.54 -22.58 5.50
N LEU A 238 -2.80 -21.43 4.89
CA LEU A 238 -4.01 -21.27 4.09
C LEU A 238 -3.89 -21.93 2.70
N GLY A 239 -2.72 -21.83 2.09
CA GLY A 239 -2.46 -22.33 0.74
C GLY A 239 -2.07 -23.80 0.69
N GLU A 240 -1.05 -24.21 1.47
CA GLU A 240 -0.57 -25.60 1.43
C GLU A 240 -1.42 -26.55 2.29
N HIS A 241 -1.74 -26.19 3.54
CA HIS A 241 -2.48 -27.06 4.45
C HIS A 241 -3.98 -27.10 4.15
N PHE A 242 -4.63 -25.92 4.02
CA PHE A 242 -6.07 -25.85 3.72
C PHE A 242 -6.40 -25.91 2.22
N GLU A 243 -5.39 -25.94 1.36
CA GLU A 243 -5.54 -26.04 -0.09
C GLU A 243 -6.48 -24.98 -0.69
N ILE A 244 -6.56 -23.79 -0.06
CA ILE A 244 -7.39 -22.71 -0.60
C ILE A 244 -6.82 -22.26 -1.96
N PRO A 245 -7.62 -22.30 -3.04
CA PRO A 245 -7.14 -22.00 -4.38
C PRO A 245 -6.61 -20.57 -4.53
N PHE A 246 -5.60 -20.41 -5.37
CA PHE A 246 -5.13 -19.10 -5.82
C PHE A 246 -5.85 -18.70 -7.11
N CYS A 247 -6.44 -17.51 -7.12
CA CYS A 247 -7.15 -16.93 -8.24
C CYS A 247 -6.20 -15.97 -8.99
N SER A 248 -5.57 -16.46 -10.05
CA SER A 248 -4.73 -15.61 -10.90
C SER A 248 -5.55 -14.51 -11.56
N LYS A 249 -4.97 -13.32 -11.64
CA LYS A 249 -5.51 -12.13 -12.31
C LYS A 249 -4.64 -11.70 -13.49
N SER A 250 -3.76 -12.59 -13.96
CA SER A 250 -2.85 -12.35 -15.09
C SER A 250 -3.57 -12.00 -16.40
N GLN A 251 -4.86 -12.31 -16.52
CA GLN A 251 -5.67 -11.85 -17.65
C GLN A 251 -5.93 -10.34 -17.66
N PHE A 252 -5.78 -9.67 -16.51
CA PHE A 252 -5.97 -8.23 -16.36
C PHE A 252 -4.64 -7.49 -16.09
N LEU A 253 -3.78 -8.06 -15.25
CA LEU A 253 -2.50 -7.52 -14.84
C LEU A 253 -1.39 -8.41 -15.40
N PHE A 254 -0.72 -7.97 -16.45
CA PHE A 254 0.22 -8.78 -17.22
C PHE A 254 1.60 -8.91 -16.60
N ASN A 255 1.95 -8.01 -15.69
CA ASN A 255 3.25 -8.02 -15.04
C ASN A 255 3.37 -9.20 -14.08
N ASP A 256 4.42 -9.97 -14.23
CA ASP A 256 4.68 -11.22 -13.49
C ASP A 256 6.11 -11.34 -12.98
N THR A 257 6.96 -10.39 -13.33
CA THR A 257 8.38 -10.43 -12.97
C THR A 257 8.88 -9.02 -12.61
N ALA A 258 9.76 -8.95 -11.63
CA ALA A 258 10.47 -7.74 -11.24
C ALA A 258 11.97 -7.97 -11.17
N LEU A 259 12.74 -6.99 -11.64
CA LEU A 259 14.17 -6.86 -11.43
C LEU A 259 14.40 -5.74 -10.41
N ALA A 260 14.96 -6.06 -9.26
CA ALA A 260 15.15 -5.11 -8.16
C ALA A 260 16.62 -4.86 -7.88
N SER A 261 16.98 -3.61 -7.60
CA SER A 261 18.33 -3.20 -7.26
C SER A 261 18.35 -2.14 -6.14
N GLN A 262 19.46 -2.09 -5.44
CA GLN A 262 19.77 -1.07 -4.44
C GLN A 262 20.92 -0.23 -4.98
N VAL A 263 20.65 1.05 -5.23
CA VAL A 263 21.59 1.94 -5.92
C VAL A 263 22.00 3.08 -4.96
N PRO A 264 23.25 3.10 -4.46
CA PRO A 264 23.74 4.21 -3.65
C PRO A 264 23.67 5.54 -4.41
N TYR A 265 23.48 6.64 -3.69
CA TYR A 265 23.64 7.97 -4.25
C TYR A 265 25.09 8.23 -4.65
N THR A 266 25.30 9.10 -5.64
CA THR A 266 26.64 9.53 -6.04
C THR A 266 27.26 10.45 -4.97
N ASN A 267 26.45 11.35 -4.43
CA ASN A 267 26.85 12.25 -3.36
C ASN A 267 25.88 12.16 -2.17
N SER A 268 26.36 12.44 -0.97
CA SER A 268 25.55 12.37 0.26
C SER A 268 24.41 13.42 0.31
N ASP A 269 24.54 14.48 -0.45
CA ASP A 269 23.61 15.61 -0.54
C ASP A 269 22.69 15.54 -1.78
N ASP A 270 22.77 14.47 -2.57
CA ASP A 270 21.85 14.25 -3.70
C ASP A 270 20.39 14.31 -3.20
N PRO A 271 19.47 14.91 -3.97
CA PRO A 271 18.08 15.08 -3.56
C PRO A 271 17.40 13.73 -3.33
N ILE A 272 16.47 13.70 -2.37
CA ILE A 272 15.59 12.55 -2.12
C ILE A 272 14.21 12.91 -2.67
N ALA A 273 13.76 12.18 -3.68
CA ALA A 273 12.42 12.37 -4.23
C ALA A 273 11.36 12.22 -3.14
N SER A 274 10.41 13.15 -3.08
CA SER A 274 9.31 13.13 -2.11
C SER A 274 8.08 12.37 -2.62
N SER A 275 8.24 11.63 -3.72
CA SER A 275 7.24 10.75 -4.34
C SER A 275 7.90 9.49 -4.87
N THR A 276 7.11 8.41 -5.04
CA THR A 276 7.56 7.29 -5.86
C THR A 276 7.61 7.75 -7.32
N LEU A 277 8.73 7.55 -8.00
CA LEU A 277 8.82 7.76 -9.45
C LEU A 277 8.43 6.46 -10.15
N SER A 278 7.42 6.52 -10.99
CA SER A 278 6.92 5.39 -11.79
C SER A 278 7.11 5.72 -13.27
N THR A 279 8.15 5.18 -13.89
CA THR A 279 8.49 5.49 -15.28
C THR A 279 8.14 4.33 -16.19
N ALA A 280 7.19 4.54 -17.09
CA ALA A 280 6.77 3.51 -18.05
C ALA A 280 7.90 3.12 -18.99
N GLN A 281 7.98 1.82 -19.31
CA GLN A 281 8.95 1.21 -20.19
C GLN A 281 8.25 0.56 -21.39
N THR A 282 9.00 -0.12 -22.25
CA THR A 282 8.44 -0.78 -23.43
C THR A 282 7.42 -1.87 -23.07
N SER A 283 7.66 -2.64 -21.99
CA SER A 283 6.80 -3.76 -21.59
C SER A 283 6.65 -3.88 -20.07
N GLY A 284 6.43 -2.75 -19.41
CA GLY A 284 6.32 -2.63 -17.96
C GLY A 284 6.64 -1.22 -17.50
N TRP A 285 7.16 -1.09 -16.28
CA TRP A 285 7.50 0.20 -15.68
C TRP A 285 8.58 0.06 -14.60
N ILE A 286 9.35 1.13 -14.40
CA ILE A 286 10.39 1.20 -13.37
C ILE A 286 9.85 1.98 -12.18
N TRP A 287 9.93 1.38 -10.97
CA TRP A 287 9.79 2.14 -9.73
C TRP A 287 11.14 2.68 -9.28
N ASP A 288 11.12 3.84 -8.66
CA ASP A 288 12.28 4.46 -8.07
C ASP A 288 11.89 5.16 -6.76
N ILE A 289 12.46 4.68 -5.68
CA ILE A 289 12.16 5.09 -4.31
C ILE A 289 13.41 5.67 -3.68
N GLY A 290 13.37 6.96 -3.32
CA GLY A 290 14.45 7.64 -2.61
C GLY A 290 14.42 7.35 -1.12
N LEU A 291 15.47 6.71 -0.60
CA LEU A 291 15.76 6.56 0.84
C LEU A 291 16.93 7.47 1.22
N PRO A 292 17.17 7.78 2.50
CA PRO A 292 18.28 8.63 2.93
C PRO A 292 19.66 8.17 2.40
N THR A 293 19.93 6.86 2.38
CA THR A 293 21.26 6.31 2.04
C THR A 293 21.38 5.78 0.62
N ARG A 294 20.26 5.50 -0.06
CA ARG A 294 20.22 4.85 -1.38
C ARG A 294 18.89 5.07 -2.09
N ARG A 295 18.85 4.69 -3.35
CA ARG A 295 17.59 4.53 -4.09
C ARG A 295 17.25 3.04 -4.21
N GLY A 296 15.98 2.68 -4.04
CA GLY A 296 15.43 1.38 -4.40
C GLY A 296 14.85 1.47 -5.80
N ILE A 297 15.52 0.89 -6.79
CA ILE A 297 15.09 0.98 -8.19
C ILE A 297 14.77 -0.42 -8.70
N GLY A 298 13.70 -0.57 -9.44
CA GLY A 298 13.43 -1.85 -10.07
C GLY A 298 12.43 -1.76 -11.20
N HIS A 299 12.52 -2.74 -12.10
CA HIS A 299 11.70 -2.85 -13.29
C HIS A 299 10.69 -3.99 -13.15
N VAL A 300 9.41 -3.65 -13.12
CA VAL A 300 8.29 -4.60 -13.19
C VAL A 300 7.93 -4.76 -14.65
N TYR A 301 7.86 -6.01 -15.14
CA TYR A 301 7.58 -6.27 -16.55
C TYR A 301 6.75 -7.53 -16.76
N SER A 302 6.20 -7.66 -17.95
CA SER A 302 5.50 -8.85 -18.42
C SER A 302 6.45 -9.77 -19.19
N SER A 303 6.69 -10.97 -18.64
CA SER A 303 7.55 -11.96 -19.30
C SER A 303 6.96 -12.51 -20.61
N ALA A 304 5.65 -12.31 -20.84
CA ALA A 304 5.01 -12.62 -22.12
C ALA A 304 5.32 -11.60 -23.23
N HIS A 305 5.75 -10.38 -22.88
CA HIS A 305 5.96 -9.29 -23.85
C HIS A 305 7.41 -8.87 -23.99
N THR A 306 8.31 -9.29 -23.08
CA THR A 306 9.74 -8.97 -23.18
C THR A 306 10.60 -10.06 -22.53
N THR A 307 11.89 -10.05 -22.84
CA THR A 307 12.87 -10.95 -22.21
C THR A 307 13.51 -10.30 -20.99
N GLU A 308 14.07 -11.14 -20.11
CA GLU A 308 14.84 -10.67 -18.93
C GLU A 308 16.03 -9.80 -19.33
N ASP A 309 16.74 -10.17 -20.40
CA ASP A 309 17.90 -9.40 -20.90
C ASP A 309 17.46 -7.99 -21.30
N ARG A 310 16.36 -7.87 -22.06
CA ARG A 310 15.83 -6.57 -22.48
C ARG A 310 15.37 -5.73 -21.28
N ALA A 311 14.65 -6.33 -20.34
CA ALA A 311 14.23 -5.66 -19.12
C ALA A 311 15.43 -5.19 -18.27
N SER A 312 16.51 -5.98 -18.23
CA SER A 312 17.76 -5.61 -17.55
C SER A 312 18.46 -4.45 -18.24
N GLU A 313 18.53 -4.45 -19.58
CA GLU A 313 19.07 -3.34 -20.36
C GLU A 313 18.33 -2.02 -20.08
N GLU A 314 17.00 -2.05 -20.07
CA GLU A 314 16.15 -0.89 -19.77
C GLU A 314 16.39 -0.37 -18.34
N LEU A 315 16.47 -1.27 -17.35
CA LEU A 315 16.77 -0.92 -15.96
C LEU A 315 18.16 -0.27 -15.82
N LEU A 316 19.18 -0.85 -16.43
CA LEU A 316 20.54 -0.30 -16.40
C LEU A 316 20.66 1.03 -17.15
N ALA A 317 19.94 1.20 -18.26
CA ALA A 317 19.86 2.47 -18.98
C ALA A 317 19.20 3.56 -18.11
N TYR A 318 18.13 3.24 -17.39
CA TYR A 318 17.50 4.13 -16.44
C TYR A 318 18.46 4.56 -15.32
N ILE A 319 19.13 3.60 -14.67
CA ILE A 319 20.11 3.88 -13.60
C ILE A 319 21.27 4.75 -14.13
N LYS A 320 21.78 4.44 -15.32
CA LYS A 320 22.85 5.21 -15.98
C LYS A 320 22.46 6.67 -16.16
N THR A 321 21.22 6.93 -16.55
CA THR A 321 20.71 8.27 -16.87
C THR A 321 20.34 9.06 -15.62
N THR A 322 19.74 8.38 -14.62
CA THR A 322 19.16 9.07 -13.45
C THR A 322 20.05 9.05 -12.21
N VAL A 323 21.11 8.25 -12.20
CA VAL A 323 22.10 8.20 -11.11
C VAL A 323 23.50 8.46 -11.69
N SER A 324 24.15 7.46 -12.28
CA SER A 324 25.42 7.62 -12.96
C SER A 324 25.79 6.37 -13.81
N PRO A 325 26.70 6.50 -14.76
CA PRO A 325 27.25 5.35 -15.50
C PRO A 325 27.92 4.32 -14.58
N GLU A 326 28.64 4.77 -13.55
CA GLU A 326 29.35 3.92 -12.59
C GLU A 326 28.36 3.13 -11.74
N ALA A 327 27.26 3.74 -11.31
CA ALA A 327 26.18 3.09 -10.59
C ALA A 327 25.56 1.95 -11.41
N ALA A 328 25.30 2.18 -12.70
CA ALA A 328 24.77 1.16 -13.60
C ALA A 328 25.72 -0.05 -13.76
N LEU A 329 27.04 0.19 -13.81
CA LEU A 329 28.05 -0.87 -13.94
C LEU A 329 28.25 -1.70 -12.67
N SER A 330 28.03 -1.10 -11.50
CA SER A 330 28.25 -1.73 -10.17
C SER A 330 26.99 -2.33 -9.57
N THR A 331 25.82 -2.07 -10.14
CA THR A 331 24.53 -2.52 -9.61
C THR A 331 24.38 -4.04 -9.72
N SER A 332 23.96 -4.67 -8.63
CA SER A 332 23.49 -6.05 -8.63
C SER A 332 21.97 -6.09 -8.80
N ILE A 333 21.51 -6.92 -9.72
CA ILE A 333 20.08 -7.08 -10.02
C ILE A 333 19.60 -8.39 -9.41
N ARG A 334 18.47 -8.33 -8.69
CA ARG A 334 17.77 -9.49 -8.16
C ARG A 334 16.44 -9.67 -8.88
N LYS A 335 16.23 -10.85 -9.45
CA LYS A 335 14.96 -11.24 -10.07
C LYS A 335 13.97 -11.75 -9.01
N VAL A 336 12.72 -11.30 -9.12
CA VAL A 336 11.59 -11.74 -8.32
C VAL A 336 10.43 -12.05 -9.28
N ALA A 337 10.10 -13.33 -9.44
CA ALA A 337 8.92 -13.72 -10.20
C ALA A 337 7.69 -13.81 -9.27
N PHE A 338 6.53 -13.47 -9.78
CA PHE A 338 5.27 -13.53 -9.04
C PHE A 338 4.09 -13.86 -9.96
N ASN A 339 2.99 -14.32 -9.39
CA ASN A 339 1.72 -14.48 -10.08
C ASN A 339 0.76 -13.41 -9.53
N PRO A 340 0.28 -12.46 -10.35
CA PRO A 340 -0.67 -11.47 -9.89
C PRO A 340 -2.01 -12.11 -9.54
N GLY A 341 -2.49 -11.90 -8.32
CA GLY A 341 -3.75 -12.47 -7.87
C GLY A 341 -3.84 -12.64 -6.36
N HIS A 342 -4.86 -13.35 -5.94
CA HIS A 342 -5.17 -13.54 -4.53
C HIS A 342 -5.81 -14.92 -4.26
N ARG A 343 -5.86 -15.33 -3.00
CA ARG A 343 -6.58 -16.56 -2.61
C ARG A 343 -8.09 -16.38 -2.78
N ALA A 344 -8.79 -17.47 -3.09
CA ALA A 344 -10.26 -17.49 -3.21
C ALA A 344 -10.98 -17.17 -1.89
N LYS A 345 -10.30 -17.41 -0.77
CA LYS A 345 -10.70 -17.03 0.59
C LYS A 345 -9.45 -16.60 1.36
N PHE A 346 -9.60 -15.62 2.25
CA PHE A 346 -8.51 -15.12 3.10
C PHE A 346 -8.60 -15.66 4.52
N TRP A 347 -9.78 -16.02 4.98
CA TRP A 347 -10.04 -16.62 6.28
C TRP A 347 -10.83 -17.92 6.10
N HIS A 348 -10.28 -19.02 6.59
CA HIS A 348 -10.92 -20.33 6.57
C HIS A 348 -10.70 -21.03 7.91
N LYS A 349 -11.79 -21.54 8.52
CA LYS A 349 -11.70 -22.14 9.85
C LYS A 349 -11.07 -21.17 10.86
N ASN A 350 -10.11 -21.62 11.64
CA ASN A 350 -9.35 -20.78 12.57
C ASN A 350 -8.03 -20.24 11.96
N CYS A 351 -7.97 -20.05 10.65
CA CYS A 351 -6.80 -19.53 9.97
C CYS A 351 -7.13 -18.36 9.05
N VAL A 352 -6.37 -17.26 9.15
CA VAL A 352 -6.47 -16.08 8.29
C VAL A 352 -5.12 -15.77 7.65
N ALA A 353 -5.09 -15.52 6.34
CA ALA A 353 -3.88 -15.13 5.62
C ALA A 353 -3.76 -13.60 5.54
N VAL A 354 -2.54 -13.10 5.76
CA VAL A 354 -2.20 -11.68 5.69
C VAL A 354 -0.90 -11.47 4.90
N GLY A 355 -0.88 -10.46 4.05
CA GLY A 355 0.25 -10.16 3.17
C GLY A 355 0.32 -11.10 1.98
N MET A 356 1.52 -11.52 1.57
CA MET A 356 1.71 -12.32 0.36
C MET A 356 1.05 -13.71 0.41
N SER A 357 0.75 -14.23 1.58
CA SER A 357 -0.03 -15.48 1.73
C SER A 357 -1.48 -15.32 1.29
N ALA A 358 -2.04 -14.12 1.42
CA ALA A 358 -3.36 -13.76 0.92
C ALA A 358 -3.37 -13.48 -0.59
N GLY A 359 -2.31 -12.87 -1.12
CA GLY A 359 -2.18 -12.54 -2.53
C GLY A 359 -1.04 -11.56 -2.79
N PHE A 360 -0.72 -11.36 -4.06
CA PHE A 360 0.27 -10.39 -4.49
C PHE A 360 -0.08 -9.83 -5.87
N ILE A 361 0.20 -8.58 -6.08
CA ILE A 361 0.15 -7.89 -7.37
C ILE A 361 1.34 -6.93 -7.46
N GLU A 362 1.60 -6.42 -8.65
CA GLU A 362 2.64 -5.42 -8.87
C GLU A 362 2.51 -4.22 -7.90
N PRO A 363 3.64 -3.58 -7.51
CA PRO A 363 3.64 -2.54 -6.48
C PRO A 363 3.19 -1.15 -6.97
N LEU A 364 2.53 -1.07 -8.11
CA LEU A 364 1.93 0.17 -8.60
C LEU A 364 0.97 0.70 -7.53
N GLU A 365 1.10 1.94 -7.11
CA GLU A 365 0.34 2.57 -6.04
C GLU A 365 0.59 2.03 -4.61
N ALA A 366 1.59 1.14 -4.43
CA ALA A 366 2.07 0.70 -3.11
C ALA A 366 0.97 0.12 -2.18
N SER A 367 0.08 -0.74 -2.72
CA SER A 367 -1.06 -1.29 -1.97
C SER A 367 -0.71 -2.44 -1.02
N ALA A 368 0.49 -3.01 -1.08
CA ALA A 368 0.84 -4.22 -0.33
C ALA A 368 0.78 -4.02 1.20
N LEU A 369 1.44 -2.99 1.73
CA LEU A 369 1.46 -2.74 3.17
C LEU A 369 0.11 -2.28 3.72
N VAL A 370 -0.65 -1.47 2.97
CA VAL A 370 -1.99 -1.06 3.42
C VAL A 370 -2.96 -2.23 3.48
N LEU A 371 -2.84 -3.24 2.61
CA LEU A 371 -3.63 -4.47 2.75
C LEU A 371 -3.27 -5.25 4.03
N VAL A 372 -2.00 -5.25 4.44
CA VAL A 372 -1.58 -5.82 5.73
C VAL A 372 -2.19 -5.01 6.88
N GLU A 373 -2.08 -3.68 6.88
CA GLU A 373 -2.67 -2.80 7.90
C GLU A 373 -4.17 -3.05 8.05
N LEU A 374 -4.91 -3.04 6.93
CA LEU A 374 -6.36 -3.23 6.93
C LEU A 374 -6.79 -4.64 7.36
N SER A 375 -5.99 -5.66 7.00
CA SER A 375 -6.24 -7.03 7.44
C SER A 375 -6.03 -7.17 8.95
N ALA A 376 -4.90 -6.69 9.45
CA ALA A 376 -4.56 -6.73 10.87
C ALA A 376 -5.54 -5.90 11.72
N ALA A 377 -5.90 -4.70 11.25
CA ALA A 377 -6.89 -3.86 11.92
C ALA A 377 -8.27 -4.54 12.01
N MET A 378 -8.74 -5.16 10.90
CA MET A 378 -10.02 -5.87 10.93
C MET A 378 -9.99 -7.13 11.81
N ILE A 379 -8.85 -7.85 11.88
CA ILE A 379 -8.65 -8.96 12.81
C ILE A 379 -8.74 -8.44 14.26
N ALA A 380 -8.03 -7.35 14.57
CA ALA A 380 -8.02 -6.76 15.90
C ALA A 380 -9.41 -6.23 16.32
N GLU A 381 -10.04 -5.41 15.48
CA GLU A 381 -11.34 -4.77 15.79
C GLU A 381 -12.51 -5.74 15.82
N GLN A 382 -12.44 -6.85 15.08
CA GLN A 382 -13.52 -7.84 14.99
C GLN A 382 -13.04 -9.24 15.43
N LEU A 383 -12.14 -9.27 16.41
CA LEU A 383 -11.66 -10.54 16.96
C LEU A 383 -12.86 -11.37 17.44
N PRO A 384 -13.01 -12.64 16.97
CA PRO A 384 -14.12 -13.48 17.39
C PRO A 384 -14.08 -13.73 18.90
N ALA A 385 -15.20 -13.58 19.59
CA ALA A 385 -15.27 -13.88 21.02
C ALA A 385 -15.04 -15.37 21.32
N ASN A 386 -15.41 -16.23 20.38
CA ASN A 386 -15.27 -17.67 20.50
C ASN A 386 -15.27 -18.35 19.11
N ARG A 387 -15.04 -19.67 19.08
CA ARG A 387 -14.97 -20.44 17.83
C ARG A 387 -16.27 -20.42 17.02
N GLN A 388 -17.46 -20.38 17.66
CA GLN A 388 -18.76 -20.40 16.96
C GLN A 388 -18.97 -19.13 16.13
N ILE A 389 -18.56 -17.99 16.66
CA ILE A 389 -18.67 -16.69 15.96
C ILE A 389 -17.61 -16.53 14.89
N MET A 390 -16.49 -17.23 14.97
CA MET A 390 -15.35 -17.11 14.04
C MET A 390 -15.76 -17.31 12.59
N ASP A 391 -16.60 -18.29 12.27
CA ASP A 391 -17.02 -18.53 10.88
C ASP A 391 -17.87 -17.38 10.30
N LEU A 392 -18.63 -16.67 11.17
CA LEU A 392 -19.37 -15.49 10.75
C LEU A 392 -18.42 -14.30 10.50
N VAL A 393 -17.44 -14.11 11.38
CA VAL A 393 -16.38 -13.09 11.18
C VAL A 393 -15.58 -13.38 9.91
N ALA A 394 -15.17 -14.63 9.70
CA ALA A 394 -14.48 -15.07 8.51
C ALA A 394 -15.27 -14.78 7.22
N LYS A 395 -16.57 -15.05 7.21
CA LYS A 395 -17.45 -14.72 6.07
C LYS A 395 -17.44 -13.23 5.77
N ARG A 396 -17.54 -12.38 6.79
CA ARG A 396 -17.51 -10.90 6.62
C ARG A 396 -16.14 -10.42 6.14
N PHE A 397 -15.06 -10.97 6.71
CA PHE A 397 -13.70 -10.66 6.31
C PHE A 397 -13.48 -11.01 4.84
N ASN A 398 -13.83 -12.22 4.43
CA ASN A 398 -13.68 -12.67 3.04
C ASN A 398 -14.44 -11.77 2.07
N ALA A 399 -15.70 -11.43 2.35
CA ALA A 399 -16.49 -10.56 1.48
C ALA A 399 -15.85 -9.18 1.31
N LYS A 400 -15.37 -8.58 2.42
CA LYS A 400 -14.75 -7.26 2.40
C LYS A 400 -13.42 -7.26 1.65
N PHE A 401 -12.59 -8.29 1.86
CA PHE A 401 -11.27 -8.35 1.20
C PHE A 401 -11.37 -8.77 -0.27
N LEU A 402 -12.32 -9.61 -0.68
CA LEU A 402 -12.58 -9.85 -2.11
C LEU A 402 -12.95 -8.54 -2.82
N TYR A 403 -13.85 -7.76 -2.24
CA TYR A 403 -14.18 -6.43 -2.77
C TYR A 403 -12.95 -5.52 -2.87
N ARG A 404 -12.12 -5.44 -1.82
CA ARG A 404 -10.90 -4.62 -1.83
C ARG A 404 -9.91 -5.04 -2.93
N TRP A 405 -9.71 -6.34 -3.11
CA TRP A 405 -8.85 -6.85 -4.17
C TRP A 405 -9.36 -6.49 -5.56
N ASP A 406 -10.67 -6.64 -5.82
CA ASP A 406 -11.25 -6.24 -7.09
C ASP A 406 -11.08 -4.74 -7.34
N ARG A 407 -11.28 -3.88 -6.32
CA ARG A 407 -11.07 -2.42 -6.46
C ARG A 407 -9.62 -2.04 -6.71
N ILE A 408 -8.66 -2.73 -6.08
CA ILE A 408 -7.23 -2.49 -6.37
C ILE A 408 -6.92 -2.88 -7.81
N ILE A 409 -7.38 -4.04 -8.27
CA ILE A 409 -7.16 -4.50 -9.65
C ILE A 409 -7.72 -3.51 -10.66
N ASP A 410 -8.94 -3.02 -10.44
CA ASP A 410 -9.55 -1.99 -11.28
C ASP A 410 -8.73 -0.70 -11.30
N PHE A 411 -8.28 -0.24 -10.13
CA PHE A 411 -7.51 1.00 -10.03
C PHE A 411 -6.15 0.89 -10.73
N LEU A 412 -5.43 -0.21 -10.51
CA LEU A 412 -4.17 -0.44 -11.20
C LEU A 412 -4.38 -0.53 -12.71
N LYS A 413 -5.38 -1.31 -13.13
CA LYS A 413 -5.70 -1.49 -14.55
C LYS A 413 -6.11 -0.18 -15.24
N LEU A 414 -6.72 0.76 -14.51
CA LEU A 414 -7.11 2.06 -15.04
C LEU A 414 -5.92 2.82 -15.66
N HIS A 415 -4.74 2.79 -15.02
CA HIS A 415 -3.52 3.43 -15.55
C HIS A 415 -3.16 2.90 -16.94
N TYR A 416 -3.29 1.59 -17.15
CA TYR A 416 -2.98 0.95 -18.43
C TYR A 416 -4.05 1.20 -19.50
N VAL A 417 -5.32 1.15 -19.13
CA VAL A 417 -6.46 1.34 -20.05
C VAL A 417 -6.48 2.76 -20.63
N LEU A 418 -6.07 3.74 -19.84
CA LEU A 418 -6.05 5.14 -20.25
C LEU A 418 -4.81 5.52 -21.09
N SER A 419 -3.81 4.64 -21.16
CA SER A 419 -2.61 4.88 -21.95
C SER A 419 -2.94 4.98 -23.44
N GLN A 420 -2.33 5.96 -24.10
CA GLN A 420 -2.43 6.19 -25.54
C GLN A 420 -1.25 5.59 -26.30
N ARG A 421 -0.35 4.91 -25.58
CA ARG A 421 0.86 4.30 -26.14
C ARG A 421 0.52 3.17 -27.11
N GLN A 422 1.23 3.14 -28.25
CA GLN A 422 1.08 2.14 -29.30
C GLN A 422 2.44 1.55 -29.72
N ASP A 423 3.48 1.87 -28.98
CA ASP A 423 4.88 1.56 -29.28
C ASP A 423 5.27 0.11 -29.03
N SER A 424 4.42 -0.66 -28.33
CA SER A 424 4.62 -2.11 -28.12
C SER A 424 3.30 -2.87 -28.07
N ASP A 425 3.36 -4.18 -28.21
CA ASP A 425 2.19 -5.04 -28.05
C ASP A 425 1.72 -5.07 -26.59
N TYR A 426 2.62 -4.89 -25.62
CA TYR A 426 2.27 -4.77 -24.21
C TYR A 426 1.24 -3.66 -23.94
N TRP A 427 1.45 -2.46 -24.47
CA TRP A 427 0.53 -1.33 -24.28
C TRP A 427 -0.78 -1.52 -25.04
N LYS A 428 -0.73 -2.09 -26.26
CA LYS A 428 -1.92 -2.41 -27.06
C LYS A 428 -2.79 -3.46 -26.38
N ASP A 429 -2.17 -4.54 -25.89
CA ASP A 429 -2.88 -5.62 -25.21
C ASP A 429 -3.48 -5.17 -23.88
N ASN A 430 -2.78 -4.26 -23.15
CA ASN A 430 -3.31 -3.68 -21.93
C ASN A 430 -4.56 -2.81 -22.15
N SER A 431 -4.71 -2.19 -23.31
CA SER A 431 -5.89 -1.40 -23.68
C SER A 431 -6.98 -2.22 -24.41
N ALA A 432 -6.71 -3.48 -24.73
CA ALA A 432 -7.68 -4.35 -25.40
C ALA A 432 -8.86 -4.70 -24.48
N ALA A 433 -10.09 -4.66 -24.99
CA ALA A 433 -11.31 -4.90 -24.21
C ALA A 433 -11.31 -6.23 -23.44
N SER A 434 -10.67 -7.28 -23.99
CA SER A 434 -10.55 -8.59 -23.34
C SER A 434 -9.69 -8.60 -22.08
N SER A 435 -8.84 -7.59 -21.88
CA SER A 435 -7.96 -7.44 -20.72
C SER A 435 -8.50 -6.49 -19.66
N ILE A 436 -9.69 -5.94 -19.85
CA ILE A 436 -10.30 -4.95 -18.94
C ILE A 436 -11.35 -5.65 -18.08
N PRO A 437 -11.29 -5.55 -16.73
CA PRO A 437 -12.39 -6.00 -15.89
C PRO A 437 -13.71 -5.32 -16.27
N GLU A 438 -14.82 -6.07 -16.28
CA GLU A 438 -16.15 -5.55 -16.58
C GLU A 438 -16.52 -4.36 -15.67
N SER A 439 -16.24 -4.48 -14.37
CA SER A 439 -16.44 -3.43 -13.38
C SER A 439 -15.71 -2.12 -13.72
N LEU A 440 -14.48 -2.21 -14.23
CA LEU A 440 -13.73 -1.03 -14.66
C LEU A 440 -14.31 -0.44 -15.95
N SER A 441 -14.71 -1.28 -16.90
CA SER A 441 -15.31 -0.84 -18.14
C SER A 441 -16.58 -0.01 -17.87
N GLU A 442 -17.46 -0.50 -16.98
CA GLU A 442 -18.67 0.21 -16.56
C GLU A 442 -18.36 1.56 -15.91
N LEU A 443 -17.34 1.63 -15.04
CA LEU A 443 -16.92 2.87 -14.41
C LEU A 443 -16.37 3.88 -15.43
N VAL A 444 -15.53 3.44 -16.36
CA VAL A 444 -14.97 4.31 -17.41
C VAL A 444 -16.09 4.85 -18.31
N ASP A 445 -17.08 4.03 -18.68
CA ASP A 445 -18.22 4.48 -19.48
C ASP A 445 -19.08 5.48 -18.70
N LEU A 446 -19.29 5.27 -17.40
CA LEU A 446 -20.00 6.22 -16.54
C LEU A 446 -19.26 7.57 -16.45
N TRP A 447 -17.94 7.53 -16.25
CA TRP A 447 -17.12 8.74 -16.07
C TRP A 447 -16.93 9.55 -17.37
N ARG A 448 -17.25 9.01 -18.52
CA ARG A 448 -17.37 9.78 -19.77
C ARG A 448 -18.48 10.84 -19.69
N TRP A 449 -19.47 10.65 -18.81
CA TRP A 449 -20.64 11.51 -18.69
C TRP A 449 -20.76 12.24 -17.36
N GLN A 450 -20.07 11.79 -16.34
CA GLN A 450 -20.03 12.42 -15.03
C GLN A 450 -18.67 12.22 -14.35
N SER A 451 -18.13 13.28 -13.76
CA SER A 451 -16.86 13.18 -12.99
C SER A 451 -17.03 12.31 -11.76
N PRO A 452 -16.04 11.46 -11.41
CA PRO A 452 -16.05 10.74 -10.13
C PRO A 452 -16.33 11.68 -8.95
N TRP A 453 -17.19 11.26 -8.02
CA TRP A 453 -17.55 12.03 -6.83
C TRP A 453 -17.87 11.11 -5.67
N HIS A 454 -18.21 11.66 -4.49
CA HIS A 454 -18.40 10.94 -3.22
C HIS A 454 -19.30 9.70 -3.24
N ARG A 455 -20.19 9.55 -4.22
CA ARG A 455 -21.15 8.43 -4.29
C ARG A 455 -20.84 7.43 -5.40
N ASP A 456 -19.71 7.60 -6.08
CA ASP A 456 -19.29 6.66 -7.14
C ASP A 456 -18.65 5.40 -6.56
N THR A 457 -18.34 5.40 -5.26
CA THR A 457 -17.77 4.26 -4.55
C THR A 457 -18.86 3.53 -3.79
N GLY A 458 -18.83 2.19 -3.81
CA GLY A 458 -19.86 1.35 -3.22
C GLY A 458 -19.82 1.27 -1.69
N HIS A 459 -18.69 1.60 -1.10
CA HIS A 459 -18.45 1.49 0.35
C HIS A 459 -17.82 2.77 0.92
N ILE A 460 -18.03 3.00 2.22
CA ILE A 460 -17.42 4.14 2.93
C ILE A 460 -15.89 3.95 3.03
N ASP A 461 -15.44 2.70 3.22
CA ASP A 461 -14.04 2.33 3.41
C ASP A 461 -13.40 1.89 2.08
N GLU A 462 -13.47 2.71 1.04
CA GLU A 462 -12.85 2.40 -0.25
C GLU A 462 -11.33 2.36 -0.15
N MET A 463 -10.71 1.47 -0.95
CA MET A 463 -9.25 1.43 -1.10
C MET A 463 -8.74 2.71 -1.74
N PHE A 464 -9.34 3.11 -2.85
CA PHE A 464 -9.04 4.35 -3.55
C PHE A 464 -10.29 5.22 -3.58
N PRO A 465 -10.30 6.37 -2.88
CA PRO A 465 -11.44 7.28 -2.92
C PRO A 465 -11.62 7.86 -4.32
N SER A 466 -12.82 8.35 -4.61
CA SER A 466 -13.13 8.97 -5.90
C SER A 466 -12.19 10.12 -6.31
N ALA A 467 -11.55 10.77 -5.34
CA ALA A 467 -10.47 11.74 -5.57
C ALA A 467 -9.26 11.11 -6.31
N SER A 468 -8.87 9.90 -5.93
CA SER A 468 -7.77 9.18 -6.58
C SER A 468 -8.07 8.89 -8.05
N PHE A 469 -9.31 8.47 -8.34
CA PHE A 469 -9.75 8.28 -9.72
C PHE A 469 -9.71 9.58 -10.53
N GLN A 470 -10.05 10.73 -9.94
CA GLN A 470 -9.92 12.02 -10.63
C GLN A 470 -8.47 12.32 -11.01
N TYR A 471 -7.50 12.12 -10.11
CA TYR A 471 -6.09 12.36 -10.41
C TYR A 471 -5.59 11.50 -11.57
N VAL A 472 -5.92 10.21 -11.57
CA VAL A 472 -5.49 9.30 -12.64
C VAL A 472 -6.21 9.60 -13.96
N LEU A 473 -7.54 9.70 -13.96
CA LEU A 473 -8.33 9.99 -15.17
C LEU A 473 -7.84 11.27 -15.86
N TYR A 474 -7.78 12.36 -15.12
CA TYR A 474 -7.48 13.67 -15.70
C TYR A 474 -5.98 13.87 -15.94
N GLY A 475 -5.12 13.23 -15.15
CA GLY A 475 -3.69 13.15 -15.41
C GLY A 475 -3.37 12.44 -16.73
N MET A 476 -4.09 11.35 -17.02
CA MET A 476 -3.99 10.59 -18.27
C MET A 476 -4.77 11.24 -19.45
N GLY A 477 -5.36 12.42 -19.24
CA GLY A 477 -6.05 13.17 -20.27
C GLY A 477 -7.44 12.67 -20.62
N PHE A 478 -8.11 11.95 -19.72
CA PHE A 478 -9.47 11.52 -19.88
C PHE A 478 -10.44 12.71 -19.93
N GLU A 479 -11.44 12.65 -20.80
CA GLU A 479 -12.44 13.69 -20.96
C GLU A 479 -13.79 13.25 -20.42
N THR A 480 -14.30 13.98 -19.44
CA THR A 480 -15.70 13.86 -19.01
C THR A 480 -16.53 14.88 -19.76
N GLN A 481 -17.56 14.44 -20.45
CA GLN A 481 -18.44 15.31 -21.22
C GLN A 481 -19.36 16.12 -20.30
N SER A 482 -19.67 17.33 -20.71
CA SER A 482 -20.59 18.17 -19.96
C SER A 482 -22.02 17.61 -20.02
N SER A 483 -22.69 17.53 -18.87
CA SER A 483 -24.10 17.17 -18.81
C SER A 483 -24.95 18.21 -19.50
N THR A 484 -25.99 17.78 -20.21
CA THR A 484 -27.01 18.65 -20.81
C THR A 484 -27.97 19.24 -19.76
N THR A 485 -27.98 18.68 -18.55
CA THR A 485 -28.80 19.14 -17.43
C THR A 485 -27.95 19.83 -16.38
N VAL A 486 -28.24 21.08 -16.07
CA VAL A 486 -27.54 21.88 -15.06
C VAL A 486 -28.17 21.63 -13.68
N ARG A 487 -27.40 21.09 -12.75
CA ARG A 487 -27.81 20.94 -11.34
C ARG A 487 -27.60 22.26 -10.59
N ARG A 488 -28.31 22.42 -9.47
CA ARG A 488 -28.09 23.57 -8.56
C ARG A 488 -26.64 23.60 -8.05
N SER A 489 -26.11 22.44 -7.64
CA SER A 489 -24.72 22.29 -7.17
C SER A 489 -23.68 22.68 -8.22
N ASP A 490 -23.97 22.49 -9.52
CA ASP A 490 -23.05 22.88 -10.60
C ASP A 490 -22.94 24.41 -10.70
N ARG A 491 -24.06 25.13 -10.52
CA ARG A 491 -24.06 26.62 -10.50
C ARG A 491 -23.35 27.17 -9.27
N GLU A 492 -23.55 26.55 -8.11
CA GLU A 492 -22.86 26.90 -6.87
C GLU A 492 -21.34 26.67 -7.02
N ALA A 493 -20.96 25.52 -7.59
CA ALA A 493 -19.55 25.21 -7.89
C ALA A 493 -18.96 26.18 -8.93
N ASP A 494 -19.68 26.52 -10.00
CA ASP A 494 -19.22 27.51 -10.98
C ASP A 494 -18.94 28.89 -10.35
N SER A 495 -19.79 29.32 -9.43
CA SER A 495 -19.59 30.60 -8.76
C SER A 495 -18.42 30.61 -7.77
N ALA A 496 -18.12 29.46 -7.14
CA ALA A 496 -17.06 29.30 -6.15
C ALA A 496 -15.71 28.96 -6.78
N ALA A 497 -15.69 28.31 -7.93
CA ALA A 497 -14.51 27.66 -8.51
C ALA A 497 -13.31 28.62 -8.68
N ALA A 498 -13.52 29.80 -9.19
CA ALA A 498 -12.45 30.79 -9.39
C ALA A 498 -11.78 31.19 -8.06
N GLY A 499 -12.55 31.29 -6.97
CA GLY A 499 -12.05 31.52 -5.62
C GLY A 499 -11.21 30.33 -5.14
N LEU A 500 -11.74 29.12 -5.25
CA LEU A 500 -11.10 27.89 -4.79
C LEU A 500 -9.80 27.58 -5.56
N PHE A 501 -9.76 27.79 -6.86
CA PHE A 501 -8.51 27.66 -7.64
C PHE A 501 -7.47 28.70 -7.21
N ARG A 502 -7.88 29.93 -6.93
CA ARG A 502 -6.98 30.97 -6.42
C ARG A 502 -6.43 30.62 -5.04
N GLU A 503 -7.28 30.18 -4.12
CA GLU A 503 -6.87 29.73 -2.79
C GLU A 503 -5.86 28.58 -2.87
N ASN A 504 -6.08 27.60 -3.77
CA ASN A 504 -5.11 26.54 -4.01
C ASN A 504 -3.77 27.11 -4.53
N ALA A 505 -3.80 28.03 -5.47
CA ALA A 505 -2.59 28.64 -6.02
C ALA A 505 -1.82 29.44 -4.96
N GLU A 506 -2.52 30.24 -4.14
CA GLU A 506 -1.92 31.00 -3.03
C GLU A 506 -1.31 30.06 -1.98
N ARG A 507 -2.02 28.98 -1.62
CA ARG A 507 -1.49 27.95 -0.73
C ARG A 507 -0.25 27.29 -1.32
N THR A 508 -0.25 26.99 -2.61
CA THR A 508 0.91 26.40 -3.32
C THR A 508 2.13 27.32 -3.19
N GLN A 509 1.99 28.61 -3.52
CA GLN A 509 3.10 29.58 -3.41
C GLN A 509 3.63 29.68 -1.98
N LYS A 510 2.74 29.70 -0.99
CA LYS A 510 3.13 29.72 0.42
C LYS A 510 3.93 28.46 0.80
N LEU A 511 3.48 27.29 0.41
CA LEU A 511 4.16 26.03 0.74
C LEU A 511 5.52 25.93 0.04
N LEU A 512 5.61 26.30 -1.24
CA LEU A 512 6.88 26.33 -1.98
C LEU A 512 7.94 27.21 -1.31
N THR A 513 7.52 28.29 -0.63
CA THR A 513 8.44 29.18 0.09
C THR A 513 8.84 28.65 1.47
N LEU A 514 7.97 27.87 2.12
CA LEU A 514 8.14 27.48 3.52
C LEU A 514 8.72 26.08 3.72
N MET A 515 8.51 25.17 2.79
CA MET A 515 8.92 23.78 2.98
C MET A 515 10.40 23.57 2.63
N PRO A 516 11.16 22.86 3.49
CA PRO A 516 12.52 22.44 3.15
C PRO A 516 12.47 21.34 2.08
N THR A 517 13.61 21.01 1.50
CA THR A 517 13.70 19.79 0.70
C THR A 517 13.52 18.53 1.57
N ASN A 518 13.14 17.42 0.93
CA ASN A 518 12.98 16.15 1.63
C ASN A 518 14.28 15.72 2.32
N ARG A 519 15.44 15.87 1.64
CA ARG A 519 16.78 15.62 2.18
C ARG A 519 17.05 16.47 3.43
N GLU A 520 16.88 17.78 3.33
CA GLU A 520 17.15 18.70 4.46
C GLU A 520 16.31 18.40 5.69
N LEU A 521 15.03 18.03 5.51
CA LEU A 521 14.19 17.70 6.66
C LEU A 521 14.63 16.39 7.31
N ILE A 522 14.94 15.35 6.51
CA ILE A 522 15.38 14.05 7.00
C ILE A 522 16.69 14.18 7.78
N ASP A 523 17.66 14.96 7.26
CA ASP A 523 18.94 15.20 7.93
C ASP A 523 18.75 15.92 9.27
N LYS A 524 17.83 16.91 9.32
CA LYS A 524 17.46 17.59 10.57
C LYS A 524 16.78 16.66 11.57
N ILE A 525 15.86 15.78 11.11
CA ILE A 525 15.18 14.82 11.98
C ILE A 525 16.19 13.80 12.52
N THR A 526 17.09 13.33 11.68
CA THR A 526 18.14 12.38 12.09
C THR A 526 19.03 12.99 13.17
N THR A 527 19.34 14.27 13.06
CA THR A 527 20.20 14.99 14.02
C THR A 527 19.45 15.37 15.30
N TYR A 528 18.30 16.01 15.19
CA TYR A 528 17.61 16.67 16.30
C TYR A 528 16.36 15.94 16.80
N GLY A 529 15.77 15.07 15.97
CA GLY A 529 14.45 14.49 16.22
C GLY A 529 13.31 15.48 15.97
N LEU A 530 12.08 14.97 16.05
CA LEU A 530 10.84 15.74 16.00
C LEU A 530 10.28 15.93 17.41
N GLN A 531 9.49 16.98 17.59
CA GLN A 531 8.74 17.19 18.83
C GLN A 531 7.69 16.08 18.96
N LYS A 532 7.65 15.40 20.12
CA LYS A 532 6.59 14.44 20.46
C LYS A 532 5.29 15.17 20.77
N ILE A 533 4.17 14.55 20.40
CA ILE A 533 2.82 15.02 20.76
C ILE A 533 2.42 14.46 22.11
#